data_8a682c95c7072a4346c2ec5d32b75a1e
#
_entry.id   8a682c95c7072a4346c2ec5d32b75a1e
#
_cell.length_a   1.000
_cell.length_b   1.000
_cell.length_c   1.000
_cell.angle_alpha   90.00
_cell.angle_beta   90.00
_cell.angle_gamma   90.00
#
_symmetry.space_group_name_H-M   'P 1'
#
loop_
_entity.id
_entity.type
_entity.pdbx_description
1 polymer ?
#
loop_
_entity_poly.entity_id
_entity_poly.type
_entity_poly.pdbx_seq_one_letter_code
_entity_poly.pdbx_strand_id
1 'polypeptide(L)'
;MADIIMAHDIPDGKVVFCIAFTNAAADNIKEKVAEKVNGVPDNIKISTIHSFLYKELIEPYYYFLYGKHFGQLSTSSLPPSNCYRSKKLFELEQEGSLHITKIPEKAKWVVYQKSKDTKEVKSVRKKVLSYFNSYCSAIYVDEAQDISKDIYDVLSALERAGVEIILYGDPKQDVKGFGYFRQIIDKSSDVHYFSDCYRCPQIHLNLSNTLAQKDEKQVANCENAVGSLEIVFESDIDDVKEYIETENYGLCYISQKRGEFYTHSSETIDECFETLRHEVFRAMQEKWREETTEIEIERAAYFVAEKMLENYDQTGNPAVSILQWAKNNAFDRLSRQKYAQMASAFSMKKAEPTNVVIVKSIEIIKGLEASRCLFILTSDLAPYLFRTKTDDNKMSHLLYVALTRSKDHLTILISQDVESAFSRDYILAFFAQYSTSVRKIQ
;
A
#
# COMPACT_ATOMS: atom_id res chain seq x y z
N MET A 1 -2.54 -20.44 -0.75
CA MET A 1 -1.80 -20.09 -1.99
C MET A 1 -0.61 -21.00 -2.23
N ALA A 2 0.42 -21.09 -1.36
CA ALA A 2 1.62 -21.90 -1.62
C ALA A 2 1.31 -23.37 -2.00
N ASP A 3 0.38 -24.04 -1.31
CA ASP A 3 -0.02 -25.42 -1.65
C ASP A 3 -0.61 -25.53 -3.05
N ILE A 4 -1.43 -24.57 -3.45
CA ILE A 4 -2.08 -24.58 -4.76
C ILE A 4 -1.07 -24.30 -5.87
N ILE A 5 -0.15 -23.37 -5.65
CA ILE A 5 0.96 -23.09 -6.59
C ILE A 5 1.82 -24.34 -6.81
N MET A 6 2.13 -25.06 -5.71
CA MET A 6 2.93 -26.28 -5.79
C MET A 6 2.18 -27.46 -6.41
N ALA A 7 0.86 -27.46 -6.37
CA ALA A 7 0.01 -28.48 -7.02
C ALA A 7 -0.28 -28.16 -8.50
N HIS A 8 0.08 -26.96 -8.97
CA HIS A 8 -0.14 -26.55 -10.35
C HIS A 8 0.80 -27.33 -11.29
N ASP A 9 0.24 -27.99 -12.27
CA ASP A 9 1.02 -28.70 -13.30
C ASP A 9 1.59 -27.68 -14.29
N ILE A 10 2.90 -27.43 -14.20
CA ILE A 10 3.60 -26.46 -15.04
C ILE A 10 4.23 -27.19 -16.23
N PRO A 11 3.72 -27.00 -17.44
CA PRO A 11 4.30 -27.62 -18.62
C PRO A 11 5.75 -27.22 -18.85
N ASP A 12 6.55 -28.09 -19.46
CA ASP A 12 7.94 -27.81 -19.80
C ASP A 12 8.10 -26.51 -20.58
N GLY A 13 9.06 -25.69 -20.15
CA GLY A 13 9.33 -24.38 -20.75
C GLY A 13 8.34 -23.27 -20.38
N LYS A 14 7.36 -23.54 -19.53
CA LYS A 14 6.47 -22.51 -18.99
C LYS A 14 6.83 -22.11 -17.58
N VAL A 15 6.36 -20.94 -17.18
CA VAL A 15 6.53 -20.37 -15.83
C VAL A 15 5.20 -19.98 -15.22
N VAL A 16 5.13 -20.03 -13.91
CA VAL A 16 4.04 -19.49 -13.10
C VAL A 16 4.51 -18.21 -12.41
N PHE A 17 3.70 -17.17 -12.50
CA PHE A 17 3.96 -15.92 -11.79
C PHE A 17 3.11 -15.85 -10.53
N CYS A 18 3.74 -15.57 -9.39
CA CYS A 18 3.09 -15.30 -8.11
C CYS A 18 3.33 -13.83 -7.75
N ILE A 19 2.27 -13.06 -7.70
CA ILE A 19 2.32 -11.62 -7.62
C ILE A 19 1.70 -11.13 -6.32
N ALA A 20 2.41 -10.29 -5.59
CA ALA A 20 1.92 -9.61 -4.39
C ALA A 20 1.98 -8.08 -4.55
N PHE A 21 1.27 -7.34 -3.71
CA PHE A 21 1.29 -5.87 -3.77
C PHE A 21 2.42 -5.23 -2.96
N THR A 22 3.04 -5.97 -2.02
CA THR A 22 4.15 -5.50 -1.19
C THR A 22 5.34 -6.46 -1.23
N ASN A 23 6.55 -5.94 -0.94
CA ASN A 23 7.74 -6.78 -0.83
C ASN A 23 7.58 -7.81 0.30
N ALA A 24 7.06 -7.39 1.46
CA ALA A 24 6.85 -8.29 2.59
C ALA A 24 5.91 -9.47 2.24
N ALA A 25 4.84 -9.22 1.48
CA ALA A 25 3.94 -10.28 1.02
C ALA A 25 4.64 -11.21 0.01
N ALA A 26 5.41 -10.65 -0.93
CA ALA A 26 6.18 -11.44 -1.89
C ALA A 26 7.23 -12.33 -1.19
N ASP A 27 7.93 -11.79 -0.19
CA ASP A 27 8.94 -12.54 0.58
C ASP A 27 8.27 -13.63 1.44
N ASN A 28 7.12 -13.39 2.05
CA ASN A 28 6.34 -14.40 2.76
C ASN A 28 5.91 -15.57 1.82
N ILE A 29 5.50 -15.25 0.58
CA ILE A 29 5.18 -16.31 -0.39
C ILE A 29 6.44 -17.12 -0.73
N LYS A 30 7.59 -16.47 -0.94
CA LYS A 30 8.87 -17.15 -1.21
C LYS A 30 9.26 -18.08 -0.08
N GLU A 31 9.19 -17.62 1.17
CA GLU A 31 9.49 -18.42 2.36
C GLU A 31 8.60 -19.66 2.42
N LYS A 32 7.28 -19.47 2.30
CA LYS A 32 6.33 -20.58 2.34
C LYS A 32 6.49 -21.60 1.20
N VAL A 33 6.88 -21.16 0.01
CA VAL A 33 7.21 -22.07 -1.11
C VAL A 33 8.52 -22.78 -0.83
N ALA A 34 9.55 -22.06 -0.38
CA ALA A 34 10.87 -22.64 -0.07
C ALA A 34 10.81 -23.68 1.05
N GLU A 35 10.01 -23.48 2.09
CA GLU A 35 9.78 -24.45 3.18
C GLU A 35 9.26 -25.79 2.67
N LYS A 36 8.45 -25.79 1.59
CA LYS A 36 7.79 -26.99 1.05
C LYS A 36 8.72 -27.83 0.15
N VAL A 37 9.61 -27.20 -0.60
CA VAL A 37 10.40 -27.85 -1.64
C VAL A 37 11.90 -27.58 -1.55
N ASN A 38 12.36 -27.05 -0.41
CA ASN A 38 13.76 -26.73 -0.13
C ASN A 38 14.39 -25.76 -1.15
N GLY A 39 13.63 -24.70 -1.49
CA GLY A 39 14.01 -23.65 -2.43
C GLY A 39 12.83 -23.21 -3.29
N VAL A 40 12.97 -22.12 -4.03
CA VAL A 40 11.96 -21.70 -5.01
C VAL A 40 12.33 -22.28 -6.37
N PRO A 41 11.47 -23.12 -6.99
CA PRO A 41 11.74 -23.67 -8.32
C PRO A 41 11.93 -22.57 -9.37
N ASP A 42 12.81 -22.81 -10.35
CA ASP A 42 13.13 -21.82 -11.40
C ASP A 42 11.95 -21.44 -12.28
N ASN A 43 10.96 -22.32 -12.41
CA ASN A 43 9.72 -22.10 -13.14
C ASN A 43 8.63 -21.40 -12.33
N ILE A 44 8.90 -21.00 -11.08
CA ILE A 44 8.01 -20.18 -10.24
C ILE A 44 8.68 -18.81 -10.02
N LYS A 45 8.06 -17.76 -10.52
CA LYS A 45 8.55 -16.38 -10.40
C LYS A 45 7.70 -15.60 -9.41
N ILE A 46 8.29 -15.25 -8.26
CA ILE A 46 7.60 -14.52 -7.18
C ILE A 46 8.11 -13.09 -7.14
N SER A 47 7.21 -12.11 -7.24
CA SER A 47 7.57 -10.69 -7.28
C SER A 47 6.41 -9.78 -6.86
N THR A 48 6.69 -8.48 -6.72
CA THR A 48 5.62 -7.49 -6.60
C THR A 48 4.95 -7.22 -7.94
N ILE A 49 3.69 -6.74 -7.91
CA ILE A 49 2.94 -6.39 -9.11
C ILE A 49 3.68 -5.36 -9.98
N HIS A 50 4.30 -4.34 -9.39
CA HIS A 50 5.06 -3.34 -10.14
C HIS A 50 6.30 -3.95 -10.81
N SER A 51 7.00 -4.84 -10.11
CA SER A 51 8.16 -5.56 -10.65
C SER A 51 7.76 -6.46 -11.82
N PHE A 52 6.66 -7.20 -11.68
CA PHE A 52 6.11 -8.04 -12.76
C PHE A 52 5.73 -7.20 -13.98
N LEU A 53 4.93 -6.15 -13.78
CA LEU A 53 4.49 -5.28 -14.87
C LEU A 53 5.65 -4.62 -15.62
N TYR A 54 6.70 -4.23 -14.88
CA TYR A 54 7.88 -3.64 -15.49
C TYR A 54 8.71 -4.67 -16.24
N LYS A 55 9.16 -5.73 -15.57
CA LYS A 55 10.11 -6.71 -16.11
C LYS A 55 9.51 -7.59 -17.21
N GLU A 56 8.24 -7.96 -17.09
CA GLU A 56 7.61 -8.91 -18.01
C GLU A 56 6.83 -8.23 -19.15
N LEU A 57 6.46 -6.96 -18.99
CA LEU A 57 5.66 -6.27 -20.02
C LEU A 57 6.33 -5.00 -20.55
N ILE A 58 6.80 -4.09 -19.68
CA ILE A 58 7.30 -2.79 -20.13
C ILE A 58 8.70 -2.94 -20.73
N GLU A 59 9.65 -3.48 -19.98
CA GLU A 59 11.05 -3.58 -20.34
C GLU A 59 11.25 -4.34 -21.67
N PRO A 60 10.65 -5.53 -21.87
CA PRO A 60 10.86 -6.29 -23.10
C PRO A 60 10.06 -5.78 -24.31
N TYR A 61 8.90 -5.13 -24.12
CA TYR A 61 7.98 -4.92 -25.24
C TYR A 61 7.60 -3.46 -25.50
N TYR A 62 7.76 -2.53 -24.55
CA TYR A 62 7.27 -1.16 -24.71
C TYR A 62 7.96 -0.42 -25.88
N TYR A 63 9.27 -0.69 -26.08
CA TYR A 63 10.03 -0.13 -27.18
C TYR A 63 9.48 -0.52 -28.56
N PHE A 64 9.13 -1.79 -28.76
CA PHE A 64 8.59 -2.27 -30.05
C PHE A 64 7.24 -1.65 -30.42
N LEU A 65 6.48 -1.23 -29.42
CA LEU A 65 5.16 -0.61 -29.61
C LEU A 65 5.24 0.90 -29.79
N TYR A 66 6.15 1.57 -29.07
CA TYR A 66 6.13 3.02 -28.92
C TYR A 66 7.48 3.70 -29.18
N GLY A 67 8.53 2.96 -29.49
CA GLY A 67 9.87 3.50 -29.75
C GLY A 67 10.55 4.17 -28.52
N LYS A 68 10.05 3.90 -27.31
CA LYS A 68 10.59 4.44 -26.07
C LYS A 68 11.11 3.32 -25.18
N HIS A 69 12.26 3.55 -24.58
CA HIS A 69 12.87 2.67 -23.59
C HIS A 69 12.99 3.42 -22.26
N PHE A 70 12.76 2.72 -21.17
CA PHE A 70 12.95 3.25 -19.81
C PHE A 70 14.12 2.50 -19.16
N GLY A 71 15.24 3.19 -18.96
CA GLY A 71 16.45 2.61 -18.36
C GLY A 71 16.44 2.61 -16.84
N GLN A 72 15.58 3.43 -16.23
CA GLN A 72 15.54 3.63 -14.77
C GLN A 72 14.12 3.74 -14.24
N LEU A 73 13.93 3.32 -12.97
CA LEU A 73 12.71 3.54 -12.20
C LEU A 73 12.91 4.67 -11.19
N SER A 74 11.96 5.59 -11.11
CA SER A 74 11.96 6.68 -10.13
C SER A 74 10.91 6.41 -9.05
N THR A 75 11.33 6.53 -7.79
CA THR A 75 10.47 6.49 -6.59
C THR A 75 10.32 7.87 -5.95
N SER A 76 10.86 8.92 -6.58
CA SER A 76 10.83 10.28 -6.03
C SER A 76 9.40 10.73 -5.75
N SER A 77 9.19 11.49 -4.66
CA SER A 77 7.87 12.00 -4.37
C SER A 77 7.38 12.97 -5.45
N LEU A 78 6.08 12.91 -5.72
CA LEU A 78 5.45 13.74 -6.75
C LEU A 78 4.78 14.95 -6.10
N PRO A 79 4.89 16.15 -6.71
CA PRO A 79 4.20 17.33 -6.21
C PRO A 79 2.69 17.09 -6.02
N PRO A 80 2.07 17.64 -4.96
CA PRO A 80 0.65 17.46 -4.70
C PRO A 80 -0.24 18.11 -5.78
N SER A 81 0.21 19.19 -6.41
CA SER A 81 -0.50 19.84 -7.52
C SER A 81 -0.47 19.00 -8.79
N ASN A 82 -1.63 18.71 -9.38
CA ASN A 82 -1.75 17.90 -10.59
C ASN A 82 -0.96 18.47 -11.79
N CYS A 83 -0.85 19.79 -11.92
CA CYS A 83 -0.09 20.44 -12.99
C CYS A 83 1.40 20.17 -12.84
N TYR A 84 1.97 20.40 -11.64
CA TYR A 84 3.38 20.16 -11.38
C TYR A 84 3.72 18.67 -11.39
N ARG A 85 2.82 17.83 -10.89
CA ARG A 85 2.95 16.36 -10.97
C ARG A 85 3.05 15.88 -12.41
N SER A 86 2.16 16.35 -13.29
CA SER A 86 2.18 15.98 -14.70
C SER A 86 3.45 16.45 -15.40
N LYS A 87 3.93 17.64 -15.06
CA LYS A 87 5.21 18.18 -15.58
C LYS A 87 6.39 17.34 -15.12
N LYS A 88 6.49 17.01 -13.83
CA LYS A 88 7.57 16.14 -13.29
C LYS A 88 7.57 14.76 -13.93
N LEU A 89 6.41 14.12 -14.07
CA LEU A 89 6.29 12.83 -14.74
C LEU A 89 6.71 12.89 -16.20
N PHE A 90 6.37 13.96 -16.91
CA PHE A 90 6.79 14.16 -18.29
C PHE A 90 8.32 14.36 -18.40
N GLU A 91 8.92 15.15 -17.52
CA GLU A 91 10.37 15.38 -17.46
C GLU A 91 11.11 14.06 -17.23
N LEU A 92 10.69 13.25 -16.26
CA LEU A 92 11.24 11.92 -16.00
C LEU A 92 11.16 11.01 -17.25
N GLU A 93 10.02 11.00 -17.94
CA GLU A 93 9.88 10.21 -19.17
C GLU A 93 10.77 10.72 -20.32
N GLN A 94 11.09 12.00 -20.40
CA GLN A 94 12.03 12.52 -21.40
C GLN A 94 13.48 12.12 -21.08
N GLU A 95 13.81 11.95 -19.80
CA GLU A 95 15.12 11.50 -19.32
C GLU A 95 15.28 9.97 -19.37
N GLY A 96 14.29 9.24 -19.90
CA GLY A 96 14.32 7.77 -19.95
C GLY A 96 14.02 7.09 -18.61
N SER A 97 13.52 7.85 -17.61
CA SER A 97 13.11 7.33 -16.31
C SER A 97 11.60 7.14 -16.25
N LEU A 98 11.15 6.01 -15.70
CA LEU A 98 9.73 5.75 -15.46
C LEU A 98 9.41 5.85 -13.97
N HIS A 99 8.49 6.75 -13.61
CA HIS A 99 8.01 6.82 -12.24
C HIS A 99 7.12 5.61 -11.89
N ILE A 100 7.30 5.02 -10.69
CA ILE A 100 6.58 3.80 -10.28
C ILE A 100 5.06 3.91 -10.41
N THR A 101 4.47 5.08 -10.14
CA THR A 101 3.03 5.29 -10.28
C THR A 101 2.52 5.18 -11.73
N LYS A 102 3.42 5.23 -12.72
CA LYS A 102 3.10 5.10 -14.14
C LYS A 102 3.28 3.69 -14.69
N ILE A 103 3.85 2.77 -13.91
CA ILE A 103 4.06 1.38 -14.32
C ILE A 103 2.74 0.70 -14.74
N PRO A 104 1.65 0.72 -13.94
CA PRO A 104 0.41 0.07 -14.35
C PRO A 104 -0.17 0.65 -15.66
N GLU A 105 -0.16 1.97 -15.82
CA GLU A 105 -0.62 2.63 -17.06
C GLU A 105 0.22 2.22 -18.27
N LYS A 106 1.55 2.21 -18.16
CA LYS A 106 2.42 1.84 -19.28
C LYS A 106 2.31 0.36 -19.63
N ALA A 107 2.25 -0.54 -18.63
CA ALA A 107 2.01 -1.96 -18.84
C ALA A 107 0.67 -2.23 -19.53
N LYS A 108 -0.39 -1.55 -19.11
CA LYS A 108 -1.69 -1.62 -19.79
C LYS A 108 -1.55 -1.34 -21.28
N TRP A 109 -0.82 -0.33 -21.66
CA TRP A 109 -0.65 0.01 -23.08
C TRP A 109 0.20 -0.99 -23.87
N VAL A 110 0.94 -1.86 -23.22
CA VAL A 110 1.61 -2.98 -23.88
C VAL A 110 0.59 -4.03 -24.33
N VAL A 111 -0.35 -4.39 -23.48
CA VAL A 111 -1.30 -5.49 -23.73
C VAL A 111 -2.70 -5.05 -24.16
N TYR A 112 -3.09 -3.82 -23.82
CA TYR A 112 -4.42 -3.26 -24.10
C TYR A 112 -4.37 -2.25 -25.25
N GLN A 113 -5.37 -2.29 -26.17
CA GLN A 113 -5.41 -1.46 -27.34
C GLN A 113 -5.83 -0.02 -27.02
N LYS A 114 -5.07 0.97 -27.52
CA LYS A 114 -5.50 2.37 -27.59
C LYS A 114 -6.36 2.60 -28.84
N SER A 115 -7.30 3.54 -28.76
CA SER A 115 -8.15 3.93 -29.89
C SER A 115 -7.35 4.46 -31.09
N LYS A 116 -6.22 5.12 -30.83
CA LYS A 116 -5.31 5.73 -31.83
C LYS A 116 -4.19 4.80 -32.32
N ASP A 117 -4.17 3.55 -31.91
CA ASP A 117 -3.12 2.61 -32.34
C ASP A 117 -3.20 2.31 -33.83
N THR A 118 -2.06 2.39 -34.51
CA THR A 118 -1.93 2.02 -35.92
C THR A 118 -2.10 0.50 -36.13
N LYS A 119 -2.23 0.09 -37.39
CA LYS A 119 -2.33 -1.34 -37.73
C LYS A 119 -1.07 -2.11 -37.29
N GLU A 120 0.10 -1.49 -37.44
CA GLU A 120 1.40 -2.04 -37.05
C GLU A 120 1.46 -2.27 -35.53
N VAL A 121 1.11 -1.26 -34.72
CA VAL A 121 1.07 -1.38 -33.24
C VAL A 121 0.09 -2.47 -32.81
N LYS A 122 -1.09 -2.57 -33.44
CA LYS A 122 -2.03 -3.65 -33.16
C LYS A 122 -1.47 -5.04 -33.50
N SER A 123 -0.75 -5.15 -34.61
CA SER A 123 -0.09 -6.40 -35.02
C SER A 123 1.03 -6.80 -34.05
N VAL A 124 1.89 -5.86 -33.66
CA VAL A 124 2.96 -6.10 -32.67
C VAL A 124 2.36 -6.55 -31.35
N ARG A 125 1.31 -5.87 -30.86
CA ARG A 125 0.64 -6.26 -29.60
C ARG A 125 0.10 -7.69 -29.63
N LYS A 126 -0.51 -8.13 -30.74
CA LYS A 126 -0.96 -9.52 -30.88
C LYS A 126 0.20 -10.50 -30.73
N LYS A 127 1.37 -10.19 -31.32
CA LYS A 127 2.57 -11.02 -31.15
C LYS A 127 3.05 -11.03 -29.70
N VAL A 128 3.09 -9.86 -29.03
CA VAL A 128 3.45 -9.75 -27.60
C VAL A 128 2.57 -10.66 -26.74
N LEU A 129 1.24 -10.57 -26.91
CA LEU A 129 0.30 -11.41 -26.17
C LEU A 129 0.49 -12.91 -26.46
N SER A 130 0.73 -13.27 -27.73
CA SER A 130 1.02 -14.65 -28.12
C SER A 130 2.31 -15.16 -27.51
N TYR A 131 3.39 -14.37 -27.52
CA TYR A 131 4.65 -14.74 -26.87
C TYR A 131 4.50 -14.87 -25.36
N PHE A 132 3.84 -13.93 -24.71
CA PHE A 132 3.59 -14.01 -23.28
C PHE A 132 2.84 -15.29 -22.90
N ASN A 133 1.74 -15.60 -23.61
CA ASN A 133 0.96 -16.82 -23.39
C ASN A 133 1.76 -18.11 -23.68
N SER A 134 2.76 -18.06 -24.57
CA SER A 134 3.55 -19.26 -24.90
C SER A 134 4.43 -19.71 -23.74
N TYR A 135 4.92 -18.80 -22.88
CA TYR A 135 5.76 -19.16 -21.74
C TYR A 135 5.09 -19.00 -20.37
N CYS A 136 4.00 -18.25 -20.27
CA CYS A 136 3.24 -18.11 -19.02
C CYS A 136 2.23 -19.26 -18.91
N SER A 137 2.29 -20.02 -17.81
CA SER A 137 1.27 -21.03 -17.50
C SER A 137 0.10 -20.41 -16.77
N ALA A 138 0.37 -19.72 -15.65
CA ALA A 138 -0.64 -19.07 -14.85
C ALA A 138 -0.07 -17.84 -14.11
N ILE A 139 -0.95 -16.95 -13.69
CA ILE A 139 -0.64 -15.81 -12.82
C ILE A 139 -1.51 -15.91 -11.57
N TYR A 140 -0.86 -16.05 -10.42
CA TYR A 140 -1.47 -16.00 -9.09
C TYR A 140 -1.29 -14.61 -8.51
N VAL A 141 -2.36 -13.94 -8.13
CA VAL A 141 -2.33 -12.59 -7.53
C VAL A 141 -2.82 -12.65 -6.11
N ASP A 142 -1.98 -12.29 -5.15
CA ASP A 142 -2.35 -12.11 -3.75
C ASP A 142 -2.81 -10.67 -3.49
N GLU A 143 -3.62 -10.47 -2.45
CA GLU A 143 -4.21 -9.16 -2.10
C GLU A 143 -4.99 -8.53 -3.28
N ALA A 144 -5.76 -9.34 -4.02
CA ALA A 144 -6.45 -8.92 -5.25
C ALA A 144 -7.42 -7.73 -5.07
N GLN A 145 -7.84 -7.41 -3.84
CA GLN A 145 -8.64 -6.22 -3.55
C GLN A 145 -7.89 -4.91 -3.83
N ASP A 146 -6.55 -4.93 -3.92
CA ASP A 146 -5.72 -3.76 -4.26
C ASP A 146 -5.55 -3.55 -5.78
N ILE A 147 -6.24 -4.33 -6.61
CA ILE A 147 -6.22 -4.21 -8.07
C ILE A 147 -6.83 -2.86 -8.48
N SER A 148 -6.00 -1.98 -9.07
CA SER A 148 -6.44 -0.73 -9.68
C SER A 148 -7.01 -0.97 -11.09
N LYS A 149 -7.65 0.07 -11.66
CA LYS A 149 -8.20 -0.01 -13.02
C LYS A 149 -7.17 -0.48 -14.06
N ASP A 150 -5.98 0.09 -14.05
CA ASP A 150 -4.97 -0.24 -15.06
C ASP A 150 -4.46 -1.66 -14.90
N ILE A 151 -4.32 -2.16 -13.67
CA ILE A 151 -3.95 -3.55 -13.37
C ILE A 151 -5.08 -4.49 -13.82
N TYR A 152 -6.34 -4.16 -13.54
CA TYR A 152 -7.50 -4.90 -14.00
C TYR A 152 -7.52 -5.03 -15.54
N ASP A 153 -7.28 -3.92 -16.24
CA ASP A 153 -7.21 -3.90 -17.70
C ASP A 153 -6.07 -4.81 -18.23
N VAL A 154 -4.91 -4.84 -17.55
CA VAL A 154 -3.79 -5.74 -17.90
C VAL A 154 -4.19 -7.19 -17.71
N LEU A 155 -4.65 -7.57 -16.52
CA LEU A 155 -5.01 -8.96 -16.21
C LEU A 155 -6.12 -9.47 -17.15
N SER A 156 -7.15 -8.64 -17.38
CA SER A 156 -8.22 -8.99 -18.32
C SER A 156 -7.75 -9.12 -19.77
N ALA A 157 -6.70 -8.40 -20.18
CA ALA A 157 -6.12 -8.56 -21.53
C ALA A 157 -5.31 -9.86 -21.65
N LEU A 158 -4.56 -10.21 -20.60
CA LEU A 158 -3.80 -11.47 -20.54
C LEU A 158 -4.75 -12.69 -20.47
N GLU A 159 -5.80 -12.62 -19.66
CA GLU A 159 -6.83 -13.68 -19.58
C GLU A 159 -7.48 -13.93 -20.95
N ARG A 160 -7.90 -12.85 -21.65
CA ARG A 160 -8.43 -12.97 -23.02
C ARG A 160 -7.44 -13.52 -24.03
N ALA A 161 -6.15 -13.41 -23.77
CA ALA A 161 -5.09 -14.01 -24.58
C ALA A 161 -4.83 -15.48 -24.25
N GLY A 162 -5.51 -16.04 -23.23
CA GLY A 162 -5.45 -17.44 -22.84
C GLY A 162 -4.54 -17.74 -21.64
N VAL A 163 -4.10 -16.69 -20.91
CA VAL A 163 -3.36 -16.88 -19.64
C VAL A 163 -4.35 -17.16 -18.52
N GLU A 164 -4.10 -18.20 -17.74
CA GLU A 164 -4.88 -18.50 -16.54
C GLU A 164 -4.58 -17.49 -15.42
N ILE A 165 -5.64 -16.87 -14.86
CA ILE A 165 -5.51 -15.86 -13.80
C ILE A 165 -6.24 -16.35 -12.55
N ILE A 166 -5.51 -16.51 -11.45
CA ILE A 166 -6.05 -16.95 -10.16
C ILE A 166 -5.86 -15.82 -9.15
N LEU A 167 -6.95 -15.35 -8.54
CA LEU A 167 -6.95 -14.21 -7.65
C LEU A 167 -7.26 -14.63 -6.22
N TYR A 168 -6.44 -14.20 -5.26
CA TYR A 168 -6.65 -14.34 -3.84
C TYR A 168 -6.81 -12.97 -3.21
N GLY A 169 -7.79 -12.80 -2.35
CA GLY A 169 -8.01 -11.53 -1.68
C GLY A 169 -9.25 -11.53 -0.80
N ASP A 170 -9.40 -10.48 -0.03
CA ASP A 170 -10.58 -10.22 0.77
C ASP A 170 -11.25 -8.92 0.29
N PRO A 171 -12.40 -9.00 -0.41
CA PRO A 171 -13.05 -7.82 -0.96
C PRO A 171 -13.46 -6.79 0.10
N LYS A 172 -13.63 -7.23 1.36
CA LYS A 172 -13.90 -6.35 2.52
C LYS A 172 -12.69 -5.51 2.97
N GLN A 173 -11.50 -5.82 2.44
CA GLN A 173 -10.26 -5.08 2.74
C GLN A 173 -9.85 -4.12 1.60
N ASP A 174 -10.76 -3.72 0.72
CA ASP A 174 -10.51 -2.70 -0.32
C ASP A 174 -10.53 -1.29 0.28
N VAL A 175 -9.54 -0.98 1.11
CA VAL A 175 -9.38 0.35 1.75
C VAL A 175 -9.08 1.47 0.75
N LYS A 176 -8.70 1.12 -0.48
CA LYS A 176 -8.50 2.08 -1.58
C LYS A 176 -9.81 2.43 -2.28
N GLY A 177 -10.84 1.60 -2.15
CA GLY A 177 -12.15 1.78 -2.77
C GLY A 177 -12.11 1.61 -4.29
N PHE A 178 -11.26 0.73 -4.81
CA PHE A 178 -11.17 0.49 -6.24
C PHE A 178 -12.34 -0.32 -6.81
N GLY A 179 -12.86 -1.29 -6.05
CA GLY A 179 -14.02 -2.10 -6.38
C GLY A 179 -13.83 -3.11 -7.52
N TYR A 180 -12.63 -3.21 -8.12
CA TYR A 180 -12.44 -4.11 -9.27
C TYR A 180 -12.46 -5.58 -8.90
N PHE A 181 -11.92 -5.95 -7.74
CA PHE A 181 -11.97 -7.33 -7.28
C PHE A 181 -13.41 -7.78 -7.00
N ARG A 182 -14.22 -6.93 -6.38
CA ARG A 182 -15.66 -7.17 -6.20
C ARG A 182 -16.37 -7.41 -7.55
N GLN A 183 -16.09 -6.56 -8.55
CA GLN A 183 -16.65 -6.73 -9.89
C GLN A 183 -16.24 -8.05 -10.57
N ILE A 184 -15.03 -8.57 -10.28
CA ILE A 184 -14.57 -9.86 -10.79
C ILE A 184 -15.35 -10.98 -10.10
N ILE A 185 -15.47 -10.95 -8.77
CA ILE A 185 -16.24 -11.94 -7.99
C ILE A 185 -17.68 -12.01 -8.49
N ASP A 186 -18.35 -10.87 -8.64
CA ASP A 186 -19.76 -10.80 -9.07
C ASP A 186 -20.01 -11.37 -10.49
N LYS A 187 -18.98 -11.42 -11.33
CA LYS A 187 -19.06 -11.93 -12.71
C LYS A 187 -18.54 -13.36 -12.85
N SER A 188 -17.78 -13.85 -11.89
CA SER A 188 -17.19 -15.17 -11.94
C SER A 188 -18.19 -16.23 -11.50
N SER A 189 -18.18 -17.38 -12.19
CA SER A 189 -18.90 -18.58 -11.76
C SER A 189 -18.05 -19.52 -10.90
N ASP A 190 -16.75 -19.24 -10.78
CA ASP A 190 -15.78 -20.04 -10.03
C ASP A 190 -15.20 -19.19 -8.89
N VAL A 191 -15.92 -19.14 -7.77
CA VAL A 191 -15.55 -18.40 -6.58
C VAL A 191 -15.57 -19.32 -5.38
N HIS A 192 -14.42 -19.41 -4.70
CA HIS A 192 -14.28 -20.18 -3.47
C HIS A 192 -14.13 -19.25 -2.27
N TYR A 193 -14.98 -19.41 -1.26
CA TYR A 193 -14.94 -18.64 -0.03
C TYR A 193 -14.26 -19.44 1.08
N PHE A 194 -13.27 -18.80 1.74
CA PHE A 194 -12.60 -19.34 2.93
C PHE A 194 -13.15 -18.64 4.17
N SER A 195 -13.90 -19.40 4.99
CA SER A 195 -14.54 -18.88 6.20
C SER A 195 -13.62 -18.88 7.43
N ASP A 196 -12.59 -19.73 7.45
CA ASP A 196 -11.72 -19.89 8.61
C ASP A 196 -10.81 -18.68 8.83
N CYS A 197 -10.91 -18.07 10.00
CA CYS A 197 -10.03 -16.99 10.44
C CYS A 197 -9.08 -17.49 11.54
N TYR A 198 -7.79 -17.49 11.23
CA TYR A 198 -6.71 -17.91 12.16
C TYR A 198 -6.14 -16.75 12.99
N ARG A 199 -6.66 -15.54 12.84
CA ARG A 199 -6.16 -14.34 13.50
C ARG A 199 -7.08 -13.89 14.64
N CYS A 200 -8.34 -13.64 14.31
CA CYS A 200 -9.26 -12.94 15.20
C CYS A 200 -10.10 -13.89 16.02
N PRO A 201 -10.31 -13.59 17.32
CA PRO A 201 -11.29 -14.28 18.15
C PRO A 201 -12.71 -14.10 17.61
N GLN A 202 -13.60 -15.05 17.94
CA GLN A 202 -14.99 -15.02 17.46
C GLN A 202 -15.74 -13.74 17.88
N ILE A 203 -15.42 -13.19 19.05
CA ILE A 203 -16.06 -11.97 19.55
C ILE A 203 -15.80 -10.76 18.61
N HIS A 204 -14.59 -10.62 18.04
CA HIS A 204 -14.27 -9.58 17.07
C HIS A 204 -14.94 -9.87 15.72
N LEU A 205 -14.96 -11.15 15.31
CA LEU A 205 -15.62 -11.57 14.08
C LEU A 205 -17.13 -11.38 14.11
N ASN A 206 -17.77 -11.57 15.27
CA ASN A 206 -19.21 -11.29 15.41
C ASN A 206 -19.54 -9.85 15.03
N LEU A 207 -18.67 -8.89 15.41
CA LEU A 207 -18.85 -7.49 15.05
C LEU A 207 -18.49 -7.22 13.58
N SER A 208 -17.33 -7.68 13.10
CA SER A 208 -16.89 -7.47 11.72
C SER A 208 -17.75 -8.18 10.67
N ASN A 209 -18.33 -9.33 11.00
CA ASN A 209 -19.26 -10.07 10.14
C ASN A 209 -20.57 -9.32 9.85
N THR A 210 -20.88 -8.29 10.61
CA THR A 210 -22.04 -7.42 10.31
C THR A 210 -21.81 -6.61 9.02
N LEU A 211 -20.54 -6.41 8.63
CA LEU A 211 -20.12 -5.69 7.42
C LEU A 211 -19.93 -6.62 6.22
N ALA A 212 -19.97 -7.96 6.43
CA ALA A 212 -19.69 -8.95 5.40
C ALA A 212 -20.98 -9.42 4.72
N GLN A 213 -20.89 -9.76 3.44
CA GLN A 213 -21.94 -10.50 2.75
C GLN A 213 -22.07 -11.93 3.33
N LYS A 214 -23.20 -12.60 3.04
CA LYS A 214 -23.53 -13.89 3.67
C LYS A 214 -22.40 -14.92 3.54
N ASP A 215 -21.86 -15.07 2.33
CA ASP A 215 -20.87 -16.09 2.00
C ASP A 215 -19.43 -15.70 2.39
N GLU A 216 -19.22 -14.44 2.78
CA GLU A 216 -17.93 -13.88 3.19
C GLU A 216 -17.73 -13.85 4.71
N LYS A 217 -18.71 -14.31 5.48
CA LYS A 217 -18.61 -14.33 6.94
C LYS A 217 -17.54 -15.28 7.41
N GLN A 218 -16.78 -14.85 8.41
CA GLN A 218 -15.66 -15.60 8.97
C GLN A 218 -16.02 -16.21 10.30
N VAL A 219 -15.38 -17.36 10.59
CA VAL A 219 -15.46 -18.08 11.85
C VAL A 219 -14.05 -18.23 12.41
N ALA A 220 -13.88 -18.00 13.69
CA ALA A 220 -12.58 -18.16 14.35
C ALA A 220 -12.16 -19.63 14.36
N ASN A 221 -10.96 -19.88 13.82
CA ASN A 221 -10.29 -21.18 13.86
C ASN A 221 -9.03 -21.08 14.72
N CYS A 222 -9.16 -20.58 15.92
CA CYS A 222 -8.07 -20.49 16.88
C CYS A 222 -8.49 -21.26 18.13
N GLU A 223 -7.76 -22.34 18.44
CA GLU A 223 -8.07 -23.28 19.51
C GLU A 223 -8.10 -22.66 20.90
N ASN A 224 -7.49 -21.47 21.13
CA ASN A 224 -7.27 -20.92 22.47
C ASN A 224 -7.64 -19.43 22.67
N ALA A 225 -8.21 -18.74 21.72
CA ALA A 225 -8.46 -17.31 21.87
C ALA A 225 -9.90 -17.04 22.33
N VAL A 226 -10.12 -17.04 23.61
CA VAL A 226 -11.27 -16.33 24.21
C VAL A 226 -10.89 -14.85 24.19
N GLY A 227 -11.01 -14.22 23.03
CA GLY A 227 -10.70 -12.82 22.87
C GLY A 227 -11.60 -11.91 23.71
N SER A 228 -11.23 -10.67 23.88
CA SER A 228 -12.03 -9.68 24.60
C SER A 228 -12.29 -8.46 23.73
N LEU A 229 -13.48 -7.89 23.88
CA LEU A 229 -13.90 -6.66 23.26
C LEU A 229 -14.26 -5.67 24.38
N GLU A 230 -13.63 -4.53 24.37
CA GLU A 230 -13.81 -3.50 25.38
C GLU A 230 -14.14 -2.16 24.73
N ILE A 231 -14.98 -1.36 25.37
CA ILE A 231 -15.23 0.04 24.98
C ILE A 231 -14.82 0.99 26.09
N VAL A 232 -14.26 2.12 25.67
CA VAL A 232 -13.87 3.23 26.55
C VAL A 232 -14.39 4.51 25.92
N PHE A 233 -14.90 5.43 26.71
CA PHE A 233 -15.32 6.74 26.24
C PHE A 233 -14.20 7.74 26.40
N GLU A 234 -13.90 8.50 25.36
CA GLU A 234 -12.90 9.57 25.40
C GLU A 234 -13.24 10.61 26.49
N SER A 235 -14.53 10.87 26.72
CA SER A 235 -15.03 11.77 27.77
C SER A 235 -14.77 11.30 29.21
N ASP A 236 -14.42 10.02 29.41
CA ASP A 236 -14.08 9.47 30.74
C ASP A 236 -12.55 9.49 30.97
N ILE A 237 -11.75 10.00 30.04
CA ILE A 237 -10.28 10.01 30.11
C ILE A 237 -9.81 11.45 30.33
N ASP A 238 -9.08 11.70 31.42
CA ASP A 238 -8.50 13.00 31.70
C ASP A 238 -7.33 13.35 30.77
N ASP A 239 -6.42 12.40 30.54
CA ASP A 239 -5.29 12.51 29.61
C ASP A 239 -5.20 11.27 28.71
N VAL A 240 -5.63 11.44 27.46
CA VAL A 240 -5.67 10.36 26.47
C VAL A 240 -4.28 9.85 26.11
N LYS A 241 -3.27 10.73 26.14
CA LYS A 241 -1.89 10.34 25.86
C LYS A 241 -1.34 9.44 26.94
N GLU A 242 -1.50 9.85 28.20
CA GLU A 242 -1.07 9.03 29.35
C GLU A 242 -1.79 7.68 29.38
N TYR A 243 -3.11 7.68 29.10
CA TYR A 243 -3.90 6.45 28.96
C TYR A 243 -3.30 5.49 27.93
N ILE A 244 -3.02 5.95 26.71
CA ILE A 244 -2.49 5.11 25.63
C ILE A 244 -1.09 4.58 25.96
N GLU A 245 -0.22 5.42 26.53
CA GLU A 245 1.14 5.05 26.92
C GLU A 245 1.14 4.00 28.06
N THR A 246 0.24 4.15 29.03
CA THR A 246 0.13 3.24 30.18
C THR A 246 -0.43 1.87 29.78
N GLU A 247 -1.40 1.82 28.88
CA GLU A 247 -2.07 0.57 28.47
C GLU A 247 -1.25 -0.32 27.55
N ASN A 248 -0.16 0.17 26.98
CA ASN A 248 0.80 -0.59 26.16
C ASN A 248 0.14 -1.37 25.02
N TYR A 249 -0.66 -0.68 24.19
CA TYR A 249 -1.23 -1.27 22.99
C TYR A 249 -0.16 -1.54 21.93
N GLY A 250 -0.21 -2.72 21.31
CA GLY A 250 0.68 -3.04 20.18
C GLY A 250 0.37 -2.28 18.91
N LEU A 251 -0.92 -1.91 18.71
CA LEU A 251 -1.39 -1.07 17.61
C LEU A 251 -2.45 -0.09 18.10
N CYS A 252 -2.23 1.21 17.82
CA CYS A 252 -3.22 2.28 18.01
C CYS A 252 -3.53 2.90 16.66
N TYR A 253 -4.81 3.00 16.27
CA TYR A 253 -5.17 3.46 14.94
C TYR A 253 -6.52 4.15 14.86
N ILE A 254 -6.65 4.99 13.84
CA ILE A 254 -7.81 5.85 13.56
C ILE A 254 -8.05 5.92 12.04
N SER A 255 -9.28 6.24 11.61
CA SER A 255 -9.60 6.40 10.19
C SER A 255 -8.95 7.65 9.58
N GLN A 256 -9.04 8.77 10.29
CA GLN A 256 -8.52 10.05 9.87
C GLN A 256 -8.05 10.87 11.08
N LYS A 257 -7.16 11.81 10.80
CA LYS A 257 -6.64 12.77 11.77
C LYS A 257 -7.78 13.54 12.45
N ARG A 258 -7.80 13.59 13.77
CA ARG A 258 -8.83 14.27 14.56
C ARG A 258 -8.29 14.74 15.90
N GLY A 259 -8.56 16.03 16.25
CA GLY A 259 -8.18 16.58 17.53
C GLY A 259 -6.69 16.42 17.83
N GLU A 260 -6.37 15.82 18.96
CA GLU A 260 -5.02 15.51 19.38
C GLU A 260 -4.42 14.26 18.72
N PHE A 261 -5.25 13.43 18.06
CA PHE A 261 -4.78 12.25 17.35
C PHE A 261 -4.15 12.63 16.01
N TYR A 262 -2.87 12.38 15.88
CA TYR A 262 -2.09 12.66 14.69
C TYR A 262 -1.65 11.36 14.02
N THR A 263 -2.00 11.20 12.75
CA THR A 263 -1.53 10.06 11.99
C THR A 263 -0.17 10.40 11.38
N HIS A 264 0.90 9.77 11.88
CA HIS A 264 2.17 9.77 11.16
C HIS A 264 2.00 8.94 9.90
N SER A 265 2.20 9.54 8.74
CA SER A 265 2.62 8.78 7.59
C SER A 265 4.14 8.61 7.74
N SER A 266 4.61 7.39 8.02
CA SER A 266 6.01 7.03 7.85
C SER A 266 6.51 7.38 6.44
N GLU A 267 5.60 7.43 5.48
CA GLU A 267 5.81 7.88 4.12
C GLU A 267 6.33 9.33 4.01
N THR A 268 6.00 10.24 4.95
CA THR A 268 6.42 11.66 4.83
C THR A 268 7.91 11.89 5.10
N ILE A 269 8.53 11.09 5.98
CA ILE A 269 9.97 11.16 6.22
C ILE A 269 10.69 10.49 5.04
N ASP A 270 10.20 9.34 4.61
CA ASP A 270 10.73 8.61 3.46
C ASP A 270 10.54 9.41 2.16
N GLU A 271 9.40 10.10 1.97
CA GLU A 271 9.15 10.97 0.83
C GLU A 271 10.09 12.17 0.78
N CYS A 272 10.36 12.82 1.90
CA CYS A 272 11.31 13.94 1.97
C CYS A 272 12.71 13.44 1.62
N PHE A 273 13.16 12.35 2.25
CA PHE A 273 14.46 11.74 2.01
C PHE A 273 14.62 11.29 0.56
N GLU A 274 13.65 10.51 0.04
CA GLU A 274 13.70 9.98 -1.33
C GLU A 274 13.68 11.10 -2.38
N THR A 275 12.88 12.14 -2.16
CA THR A 275 12.87 13.32 -3.05
C THR A 275 14.22 14.02 -3.04
N LEU A 276 14.78 14.24 -1.85
CA LEU A 276 16.07 14.89 -1.70
C LEU A 276 17.19 14.05 -2.33
N ARG A 277 17.20 12.74 -2.06
CA ARG A 277 18.15 11.77 -2.65
C ARG A 277 18.11 11.81 -4.18
N HIS A 278 16.90 11.80 -4.75
CA HIS A 278 16.73 11.85 -6.20
C HIS A 278 17.24 13.16 -6.80
N GLU A 279 16.93 14.31 -6.22
CA GLU A 279 17.40 15.60 -6.74
C GLU A 279 18.93 15.76 -6.58
N VAL A 280 19.49 15.23 -5.50
CA VAL A 280 20.95 15.16 -5.30
C VAL A 280 21.57 14.24 -6.34
N PHE A 281 21.03 13.04 -6.56
CA PHE A 281 21.50 12.11 -7.58
C PHE A 281 21.54 12.75 -8.97
N ARG A 282 20.45 13.42 -9.38
CA ARG A 282 20.40 14.13 -10.66
C ARG A 282 21.44 15.23 -10.77
N ALA A 283 21.68 15.96 -9.69
CA ALA A 283 22.69 17.00 -9.67
C ALA A 283 24.11 16.41 -9.81
N MET A 284 24.37 15.26 -9.17
CA MET A 284 25.64 14.54 -9.24
C MET A 284 25.84 13.88 -10.60
N GLN A 285 24.82 13.27 -11.17
CA GLN A 285 24.86 12.58 -12.45
C GLN A 285 25.28 13.52 -13.60
N GLU A 286 24.79 14.76 -13.61
CA GLU A 286 25.18 15.76 -14.62
C GLU A 286 26.68 16.10 -14.58
N LYS A 287 27.30 16.02 -13.40
CA LYS A 287 28.70 16.39 -13.23
C LYS A 287 29.67 15.21 -13.38
N TRP A 288 29.31 14.04 -12.85
CA TRP A 288 30.24 12.93 -12.67
C TRP A 288 29.94 11.70 -13.54
N ARG A 289 29.01 11.80 -14.49
CA ARG A 289 28.62 10.68 -15.35
C ARG A 289 29.78 10.07 -16.16
N GLU A 290 30.80 10.86 -16.50
CA GLU A 290 31.95 10.40 -17.28
C GLU A 290 33.07 9.81 -16.39
N GLU A 291 33.04 10.08 -15.08
CA GLU A 291 34.13 9.74 -14.15
C GLU A 291 33.76 8.59 -13.19
N THR A 292 32.46 8.32 -12.99
CA THR A 292 31.97 7.37 -11.97
C THR A 292 30.81 6.54 -12.48
N THR A 293 30.64 5.35 -11.89
CA THR A 293 29.51 4.48 -12.19
C THR A 293 28.20 5.00 -11.55
N GLU A 294 27.06 4.68 -12.14
CA GLU A 294 25.75 5.08 -11.64
C GLU A 294 25.50 4.60 -10.19
N ILE A 295 25.98 3.39 -9.85
CA ILE A 295 25.86 2.83 -8.49
C ILE A 295 26.65 3.66 -7.47
N GLU A 296 27.83 4.15 -7.85
CA GLU A 296 28.62 5.02 -6.97
C GLU A 296 27.94 6.36 -6.76
N ILE A 297 27.34 6.94 -7.81
CA ILE A 297 26.57 8.18 -7.72
C ILE A 297 25.33 7.97 -6.83
N GLU A 298 24.62 6.87 -6.96
CA GLU A 298 23.46 6.55 -6.10
C GLU A 298 23.84 6.43 -4.62
N ARG A 299 24.93 5.71 -4.32
CA ARG A 299 25.44 5.60 -2.94
C ARG A 299 25.85 6.97 -2.37
N ALA A 300 26.56 7.76 -3.15
CA ALA A 300 26.96 9.10 -2.74
C ALA A 300 25.75 10.00 -2.52
N ALA A 301 24.74 9.95 -3.40
CA ALA A 301 23.51 10.72 -3.26
C ALA A 301 22.72 10.35 -1.99
N TYR A 302 22.72 9.07 -1.61
CA TYR A 302 22.13 8.62 -0.35
C TYR A 302 22.78 9.31 0.85
N PHE A 303 24.11 9.22 0.98
CA PHE A 303 24.85 9.85 2.09
C PHE A 303 24.68 11.35 2.14
N VAL A 304 24.67 12.00 0.98
CA VAL A 304 24.49 13.46 0.91
C VAL A 304 23.11 13.87 1.36
N ALA A 305 22.06 13.16 0.91
CA ALA A 305 20.69 13.43 1.32
C ALA A 305 20.51 13.24 2.84
N GLU A 306 21.08 12.18 3.42
CA GLU A 306 21.09 11.93 4.86
C GLU A 306 21.76 13.09 5.63
N LYS A 307 22.95 13.52 5.20
CA LYS A 307 23.65 14.64 5.83
C LYS A 307 22.93 15.98 5.66
N MET A 308 22.25 16.19 4.56
CA MET A 308 21.42 17.38 4.36
C MET A 308 20.23 17.41 5.32
N LEU A 309 19.59 16.26 5.58
CA LEU A 309 18.50 16.16 6.56
C LEU A 309 19.00 16.35 7.99
N GLU A 310 20.13 15.74 8.39
CA GLU A 310 20.75 15.96 9.70
C GLU A 310 21.04 17.45 9.95
N ASN A 311 21.62 18.15 8.96
CA ASN A 311 21.88 19.59 9.05
C ASN A 311 20.59 20.41 9.14
N TYR A 312 19.56 20.01 8.42
CA TYR A 312 18.26 20.65 8.49
C TYR A 312 17.63 20.50 9.87
N ASP A 313 17.71 19.31 10.46
CA ASP A 313 17.19 19.04 11.81
C ASP A 313 17.88 19.87 12.88
N GLN A 314 19.17 20.14 12.70
CA GLN A 314 19.94 20.99 13.62
C GLN A 314 19.68 22.49 13.45
N THR A 315 19.43 22.94 12.23
CA THR A 315 19.38 24.38 11.90
C THR A 315 17.98 24.91 11.59
N GLY A 316 17.05 24.03 11.24
CA GLY A 316 15.72 24.40 10.74
C GLY A 316 15.74 25.15 9.39
N ASN A 317 16.88 25.22 8.70
CA ASN A 317 17.06 26.05 7.51
C ASN A 317 17.51 25.24 6.28
N PRO A 318 16.59 25.00 5.30
CA PRO A 318 16.92 24.27 4.07
C PRO A 318 18.09 24.90 3.28
N ALA A 319 18.16 26.22 3.26
CA ALA A 319 19.19 26.93 2.51
C ALA A 319 20.59 26.63 3.03
N VAL A 320 20.77 26.54 4.35
CA VAL A 320 22.07 26.20 4.96
C VAL A 320 22.49 24.80 4.55
N SER A 321 21.59 23.83 4.64
CA SER A 321 21.87 22.43 4.30
C SER A 321 22.24 22.27 2.81
N ILE A 322 21.51 22.91 1.91
CA ILE A 322 21.74 22.84 0.46
C ILE A 322 23.06 23.54 0.07
N LEU A 323 23.30 24.73 0.59
CA LEU A 323 24.49 25.51 0.25
C LEU A 323 25.75 24.89 0.82
N GLN A 324 25.71 24.34 2.04
CA GLN A 324 26.82 23.63 2.64
C GLN A 324 27.19 22.37 1.86
N TRP A 325 26.20 21.63 1.43
CA TRP A 325 26.42 20.49 0.56
C TRP A 325 27.04 20.91 -0.79
N ALA A 326 26.46 21.89 -1.47
CA ALA A 326 26.98 22.39 -2.75
C ALA A 326 28.45 22.88 -2.63
N LYS A 327 28.77 23.57 -1.54
CA LYS A 327 30.15 24.05 -1.27
C LYS A 327 31.12 22.89 -1.02
N ASN A 328 30.71 21.87 -0.25
CA ASN A 328 31.57 20.75 0.12
C ASN A 328 31.83 19.78 -1.06
N ASN A 329 30.94 19.74 -2.05
CA ASN A 329 31.05 18.85 -3.21
C ASN A 329 31.51 19.58 -4.51
N ALA A 330 32.12 20.76 -4.39
CA ALA A 330 32.69 21.55 -5.50
C ALA A 330 31.70 21.76 -6.68
N PHE A 331 30.42 21.96 -6.37
CA PHE A 331 29.46 22.48 -7.32
C PHE A 331 29.62 23.98 -7.43
N ASP A 332 30.33 24.43 -8.45
CA ASP A 332 30.59 25.87 -8.66
C ASP A 332 29.31 26.71 -8.81
N ARG A 333 28.22 26.09 -9.29
CA ARG A 333 26.87 26.69 -9.32
C ARG A 333 25.77 25.67 -9.32
N LEU A 334 24.97 25.63 -8.27
CA LEU A 334 23.68 24.98 -8.30
C LEU A 334 22.69 25.83 -9.11
N SER A 335 22.00 25.25 -10.10
CA SER A 335 20.99 26.00 -10.84
C SER A 335 19.83 26.40 -9.90
N ARG A 336 19.22 27.58 -10.18
CA ARG A 336 18.04 28.03 -9.38
C ARG A 336 16.93 26.98 -9.34
N GLN A 337 16.75 26.24 -10.41
CA GLN A 337 15.75 25.19 -10.50
C GLN A 337 16.08 24.02 -9.56
N LYS A 338 17.31 23.52 -9.56
CA LYS A 338 17.74 22.43 -8.66
C LYS A 338 17.68 22.83 -7.20
N TYR A 339 18.14 24.05 -6.91
CA TYR A 339 18.01 24.60 -5.57
C TYR A 339 16.55 24.61 -5.10
N ALA A 340 15.62 25.10 -5.93
CA ALA A 340 14.21 25.16 -5.61
C ALA A 340 13.61 23.75 -5.43
N GLN A 341 14.04 22.76 -6.22
CA GLN A 341 13.59 21.37 -6.12
C GLN A 341 14.06 20.74 -4.80
N MET A 342 15.34 20.89 -4.44
CA MET A 342 15.86 20.43 -3.15
C MET A 342 15.20 21.17 -1.97
N ALA A 343 14.99 22.47 -2.06
CA ALA A 343 14.31 23.24 -1.02
C ALA A 343 12.85 22.82 -0.83
N SER A 344 12.17 22.44 -1.92
CA SER A 344 10.79 21.94 -1.85
C SER A 344 10.69 20.57 -1.15
N ALA A 345 11.74 19.74 -1.21
CA ALA A 345 11.76 18.48 -0.47
C ALA A 345 11.70 18.72 1.05
N PHE A 346 12.41 19.71 1.57
CA PHE A 346 12.35 20.06 2.99
C PHE A 346 10.99 20.58 3.44
N SER A 347 10.22 21.21 2.55
CA SER A 347 8.85 21.64 2.88
C SER A 347 7.87 20.50 3.12
N MET A 348 8.24 19.29 2.71
CA MET A 348 7.48 18.07 2.99
C MET A 348 7.70 17.57 4.42
N LYS A 349 8.83 17.98 5.05
CA LYS A 349 9.11 17.66 6.45
C LYS A 349 8.27 18.58 7.34
N LYS A 350 7.11 18.09 7.79
CA LYS A 350 6.25 18.82 8.72
C LYS A 350 6.88 18.78 10.11
N ALA A 351 6.90 19.95 10.80
CA ALA A 351 7.20 19.98 12.23
C ALA A 351 6.19 19.07 12.96
N GLU A 352 6.67 18.16 13.79
CA GLU A 352 5.81 17.38 14.67
C GLU A 352 5.09 18.34 15.61
N PRO A 353 3.76 18.32 15.66
CA PRO A 353 3.05 19.14 16.63
C PRO A 353 3.41 18.66 18.04
N THR A 354 3.73 19.59 18.92
CA THR A 354 3.89 19.32 20.36
C THR A 354 2.52 19.07 20.99
N ASN A 355 2.41 18.08 21.87
CA ASN A 355 1.18 17.64 22.54
C ASN A 355 0.17 16.89 21.65
N VAL A 356 0.59 15.97 20.84
CA VAL A 356 -0.30 15.09 20.09
C VAL A 356 -0.04 13.63 20.41
N VAL A 357 -1.07 12.83 20.28
CA VAL A 357 -1.03 11.37 20.35
C VAL A 357 -0.75 10.84 18.95
N ILE A 358 0.40 10.18 18.77
CA ILE A 358 0.75 9.58 17.50
C ILE A 358 0.07 8.22 17.37
N VAL A 359 -0.79 8.09 16.38
CA VAL A 359 -1.49 6.84 16.04
C VAL A 359 -1.33 6.53 14.55
N LYS A 360 -1.58 5.29 14.15
CA LYS A 360 -1.51 4.91 12.73
C LYS A 360 -2.84 5.13 12.03
N SER A 361 -2.83 5.43 10.74
CA SER A 361 -4.06 5.40 9.95
C SER A 361 -4.46 3.93 9.67
N ILE A 362 -5.77 3.67 9.54
CA ILE A 362 -6.27 2.32 9.22
C ILE A 362 -5.71 1.82 7.87
N GLU A 363 -5.47 2.69 6.92
CA GLU A 363 -4.87 2.32 5.63
C GLU A 363 -3.45 1.74 5.78
N ILE A 364 -2.65 2.28 6.72
CA ILE A 364 -1.26 1.85 6.96
C ILE A 364 -1.20 0.54 7.76
N ILE A 365 -2.16 0.29 8.64
CA ILE A 365 -2.17 -0.94 9.44
C ILE A 365 -2.70 -2.17 8.69
N LYS A 366 -3.15 -2.01 7.45
CA LYS A 366 -3.51 -3.16 6.62
C LYS A 366 -2.30 -4.11 6.53
N GLY A 367 -2.50 -5.39 6.83
CA GLY A 367 -1.43 -6.39 6.91
C GLY A 367 -0.72 -6.46 8.27
N LEU A 368 -0.85 -5.47 9.14
CA LEU A 368 -0.33 -5.53 10.52
C LEU A 368 -1.34 -6.18 11.46
N GLU A 369 -0.81 -6.73 12.57
CA GLU A 369 -1.60 -7.36 13.63
C GLU A 369 -0.90 -7.24 14.96
N ALA A 370 -1.64 -7.22 16.07
CA ALA A 370 -1.10 -7.23 17.43
C ALA A 370 -2.05 -7.96 18.38
N SER A 371 -1.53 -8.43 19.50
CA SER A 371 -2.37 -9.06 20.54
C SER A 371 -3.35 -8.08 21.15
N ARG A 372 -2.91 -6.83 21.41
CA ARG A 372 -3.74 -5.76 21.95
C ARG A 372 -3.80 -4.58 20.98
N CYS A 373 -5.01 -4.20 20.60
CA CYS A 373 -5.25 -3.09 19.68
C CYS A 373 -6.17 -2.04 20.31
N LEU A 374 -5.90 -0.77 20.02
CA LEU A 374 -6.77 0.36 20.28
C LEU A 374 -7.29 0.91 18.96
N PHE A 375 -8.59 0.81 18.75
CA PHE A 375 -9.28 1.42 17.63
C PHE A 375 -10.01 2.69 18.09
N ILE A 376 -9.64 3.84 17.54
CA ILE A 376 -10.32 5.11 17.84
C ILE A 376 -11.46 5.27 16.84
N LEU A 377 -12.69 5.12 17.34
CA LEU A 377 -13.90 5.24 16.53
C LEU A 377 -14.26 6.71 16.32
N THR A 378 -14.36 7.09 15.08
CA THR A 378 -14.68 8.46 14.63
C THR A 378 -16.05 8.55 13.98
N SER A 379 -16.59 9.76 13.84
CA SER A 379 -17.93 10.02 13.32
C SER A 379 -18.16 9.60 11.87
N ASP A 380 -17.10 9.39 11.08
CA ASP A 380 -17.16 8.87 9.71
C ASP A 380 -17.40 7.34 9.66
N LEU A 381 -16.86 6.58 10.63
CA LEU A 381 -17.01 5.11 10.70
C LEU A 381 -18.20 4.67 11.59
N ALA A 382 -18.56 5.47 12.59
CA ALA A 382 -19.64 5.13 13.53
C ALA A 382 -20.98 4.79 12.86
N PRO A 383 -21.44 5.46 11.79
CA PRO A 383 -22.68 5.09 11.09
C PRO A 383 -22.66 3.68 10.50
N TYR A 384 -21.49 3.20 10.06
CA TYR A 384 -21.32 1.83 9.54
C TYR A 384 -21.26 0.81 10.67
N LEU A 385 -20.59 1.12 11.78
CA LEU A 385 -20.55 0.26 12.97
C LEU A 385 -21.94 0.04 13.55
N PHE A 386 -22.69 1.11 13.73
CA PHE A 386 -24.06 1.08 14.26
C PHE A 386 -25.14 0.72 13.22
N ARG A 387 -24.73 0.38 12.01
CA ARG A 387 -25.61 -0.06 10.91
C ARG A 387 -26.67 0.97 10.50
N THR A 388 -26.46 2.25 10.75
CA THR A 388 -27.29 3.33 10.20
C THR A 388 -26.94 3.61 8.73
N LYS A 389 -25.72 3.21 8.28
CA LYS A 389 -25.30 3.09 6.89
C LYS A 389 -24.86 1.66 6.60
N THR A 390 -25.21 1.16 5.42
CA THR A 390 -24.95 -0.24 5.04
C THR A 390 -24.30 -0.38 3.68
N ASP A 391 -23.85 0.73 3.07
CA ASP A 391 -23.22 0.74 1.77
C ASP A 391 -21.88 -0.03 1.81
N ASP A 392 -21.65 -0.87 0.81
CA ASP A 392 -20.37 -1.52 0.58
C ASP A 392 -19.43 -0.52 -0.11
N ASN A 393 -18.62 0.17 0.69
CA ASN A 393 -17.74 1.24 0.23
C ASN A 393 -16.46 1.32 1.07
N LYS A 394 -15.58 2.27 0.71
CA LYS A 394 -14.31 2.48 1.41
C LYS A 394 -14.45 2.61 2.94
N MET A 395 -15.50 3.26 3.46
CA MET A 395 -15.68 3.45 4.90
C MET A 395 -16.03 2.15 5.61
N SER A 396 -16.91 1.32 5.04
CA SER A 396 -17.20 -0.02 5.56
C SER A 396 -15.96 -0.92 5.53
N HIS A 397 -15.13 -0.82 4.50
CA HIS A 397 -13.88 -1.58 4.40
C HIS A 397 -12.83 -1.12 5.41
N LEU A 398 -12.67 0.20 5.63
CA LEU A 398 -11.80 0.71 6.69
C LEU A 398 -12.25 0.20 8.07
N LEU A 399 -13.56 0.23 8.35
CA LEU A 399 -14.11 -0.30 9.59
C LEU A 399 -13.84 -1.80 9.73
N TYR A 400 -14.06 -2.58 8.68
CA TYR A 400 -13.75 -4.02 8.68
C TYR A 400 -12.27 -4.30 9.00
N VAL A 401 -11.37 -3.57 8.36
CA VAL A 401 -9.93 -3.68 8.65
C VAL A 401 -9.65 -3.31 10.11
N ALA A 402 -10.24 -2.23 10.64
CA ALA A 402 -10.04 -1.83 12.03
C ALA A 402 -10.47 -2.92 13.02
N LEU A 403 -11.59 -3.58 12.79
CA LEU A 403 -12.14 -4.63 13.67
C LEU A 403 -11.37 -5.96 13.60
N THR A 404 -10.53 -6.16 12.57
CA THR A 404 -9.85 -7.42 12.30
C THR A 404 -8.33 -7.38 12.49
N ARG A 405 -7.79 -6.44 13.26
CA ARG A 405 -6.33 -6.33 13.53
C ARG A 405 -5.86 -7.00 14.80
N SER A 406 -6.78 -7.19 15.76
CA SER A 406 -6.43 -7.74 17.05
C SER A 406 -6.51 -9.27 17.09
N LYS A 407 -5.48 -9.91 17.72
CA LYS A 407 -5.45 -11.36 17.98
C LYS A 407 -6.16 -11.75 19.25
N ASP A 408 -6.16 -10.87 20.28
CA ASP A 408 -6.69 -11.21 21.60
C ASP A 408 -7.64 -10.14 22.13
N HIS A 409 -7.17 -8.89 22.23
CA HIS A 409 -7.88 -7.83 22.93
C HIS A 409 -8.08 -6.60 22.02
N LEU A 410 -9.33 -6.26 21.74
CA LEU A 410 -9.70 -5.07 20.99
C LEU A 410 -10.39 -4.07 21.92
N THR A 411 -9.78 -2.91 22.12
CA THR A 411 -10.40 -1.76 22.76
C THR A 411 -10.89 -0.78 21.70
N ILE A 412 -12.15 -0.37 21.78
CA ILE A 412 -12.73 0.68 20.94
C ILE A 412 -12.88 1.93 21.77
N LEU A 413 -12.08 2.97 21.47
CA LEU A 413 -12.20 4.28 22.06
C LEU A 413 -13.30 5.06 21.31
N ILE A 414 -14.39 5.32 22.02
CA ILE A 414 -15.54 6.10 21.51
C ILE A 414 -15.18 7.58 21.59
N SER A 415 -15.01 8.23 20.45
CA SER A 415 -14.68 9.64 20.43
C SER A 415 -15.85 10.52 20.90
N GLN A 416 -15.56 11.72 21.45
CA GLN A 416 -16.57 12.65 21.92
C GLN A 416 -17.60 13.02 20.84
N ASP A 417 -17.19 13.13 19.58
CA ASP A 417 -18.09 13.39 18.45
C ASP A 417 -19.08 12.24 18.25
N VAL A 418 -18.62 11.00 18.39
CA VAL A 418 -19.48 9.81 18.29
C VAL A 418 -20.44 9.74 19.45
N GLU A 419 -19.97 9.97 20.69
CA GLU A 419 -20.82 10.00 21.88
C GLU A 419 -21.91 11.10 21.78
N SER A 420 -21.53 12.26 21.23
CA SER A 420 -22.48 13.35 21.00
C SER A 420 -23.53 13.02 19.93
N ALA A 421 -23.14 12.31 18.89
CA ALA A 421 -24.01 11.98 17.74
C ALA A 421 -24.99 10.84 18.03
N PHE A 422 -24.58 9.84 18.81
CA PHE A 422 -25.34 8.60 19.01
C PHE A 422 -25.86 8.41 20.44
N SER A 423 -25.54 9.29 21.38
CA SER A 423 -25.76 9.17 22.82
C SER A 423 -25.11 7.95 23.48
N ARG A 424 -24.70 8.12 24.72
CA ARG A 424 -24.01 7.05 25.49
C ARG A 424 -24.89 5.81 25.70
N ASP A 425 -26.18 6.03 26.02
CA ASP A 425 -27.12 4.93 26.25
C ASP A 425 -27.32 4.07 24.99
N TYR A 426 -27.42 4.70 23.82
CA TYR A 426 -27.50 3.97 22.54
C TYR A 426 -26.25 3.13 22.27
N ILE A 427 -25.07 3.70 22.48
CA ILE A 427 -23.79 3.01 22.27
C ILE A 427 -23.67 1.81 23.22
N LEU A 428 -23.99 1.99 24.51
CA LEU A 428 -23.99 0.91 25.51
C LEU A 428 -24.97 -0.20 25.15
N ALA A 429 -26.19 0.13 24.72
CA ALA A 429 -27.19 -0.84 24.28
C ALA A 429 -26.75 -1.62 23.03
N PHE A 430 -26.08 -0.96 22.10
CA PHE A 430 -25.51 -1.62 20.93
C PHE A 430 -24.43 -2.64 21.32
N PHE A 431 -23.47 -2.27 22.13
CA PHE A 431 -22.38 -3.15 22.51
C PHE A 431 -22.76 -4.26 23.48
N ALA A 432 -23.84 -4.09 24.25
CA ALA A 432 -24.36 -5.15 25.13
C ALA A 432 -24.69 -6.46 24.38
N GLN A 433 -24.99 -6.39 23.08
CA GLN A 433 -25.27 -7.55 22.22
C GLN A 433 -24.04 -8.40 21.92
N TYR A 434 -22.82 -7.88 22.14
CA TYR A 434 -21.54 -8.52 21.77
C TYR A 434 -20.73 -8.97 22.98
N SER A 435 -21.32 -9.09 24.18
CA SER A 435 -20.60 -9.46 25.40
C SER A 435 -19.39 -8.54 25.68
N THR A 436 -19.55 -7.27 25.40
CA THR A 436 -18.51 -6.26 25.52
C THR A 436 -18.39 -5.79 26.95
N SER A 437 -17.16 -5.61 27.47
CA SER A 437 -16.90 -4.92 28.74
C SER A 437 -16.86 -3.42 28.53
N VAL A 438 -17.39 -2.66 29.49
CA VAL A 438 -17.27 -1.19 29.54
C VAL A 438 -16.25 -0.85 30.62
N ARG A 439 -15.12 -0.29 30.20
CA ARG A 439 -14.10 0.11 31.15
C ARG A 439 -14.42 1.48 31.72
N LYS A 440 -14.53 1.55 33.04
CA LYS A 440 -14.56 2.81 33.80
C LYS A 440 -13.12 3.14 34.16
N ILE A 441 -12.66 4.30 33.75
CA ILE A 441 -11.37 4.86 34.15
C ILE A 441 -11.62 5.53 35.52
N GLN A 442 -10.88 5.12 36.55
CA GLN A 442 -10.93 5.72 37.89
C GLN A 442 -9.97 6.89 37.99
#